data_2302ddef9cc5cd8c9c3ab43ba177225e
#
_entry.id   2302ddef9cc5cd8c9c3ab43ba177225e
#
_cell.length_a   1.000
_cell.length_b   1.000
_cell.length_c   1.000
_cell.angle_alpha   90.00
_cell.angle_beta   90.00
_cell.angle_gamma   90.00
#
_symmetry.space_group_name_H-M   'P 1'
#
loop_
_entity.id
_entity.type
_entity.pdbx_description
1 polymer ?
#
loop_
_entity_poly.entity_id
_entity_poly.type
_entity_poly.pdbx_seq_one_letter_code
_entity_poly.pdbx_strand_id
1 'polypeptide(L)'
;MKTLNLLGFDFGASSGRAMLGTLADGKLEIREIHRFSNDPVMLCGRFVWDVPRMVYEMKQALLKISHMDVKVDAIGIDTWGVDYGLLDKNGRLLGLPVHYRDDRTVGMREKVREIISDADLFARTGLAYNSFNTLYQLYAMRQEGDPTLDLARDLLFMPDLLAWLLTGEKGTEYTIASTSQLLNPYTRNWRSEERRVGKEC
;
A
#
# COMPACT_ATOMS: atom_id res chain seq x y z
N MET A 1 -4.91 -14.98 -32.82
CA MET A 1 -5.42 -14.36 -31.57
C MET A 1 -4.63 -13.09 -31.31
N LYS A 2 -5.21 -12.13 -30.58
CA LYS A 2 -4.52 -10.85 -30.27
C LYS A 2 -3.43 -11.12 -29.22
N THR A 3 -2.20 -10.67 -29.48
CA THR A 3 -1.12 -10.66 -28.47
C THR A 3 -1.40 -9.54 -27.48
N LEU A 4 -1.25 -9.82 -26.17
CA LEU A 4 -1.35 -8.84 -25.09
C LEU A 4 -0.03 -8.74 -24.37
N ASN A 5 0.47 -7.53 -24.20
CA ASN A 5 1.68 -7.24 -23.43
C ASN A 5 1.32 -6.54 -22.12
N LEU A 6 1.65 -7.16 -21.01
CA LEU A 6 1.29 -6.75 -19.68
C LEU A 6 2.57 -6.41 -18.89
N LEU A 7 2.67 -5.21 -18.35
CA LEU A 7 3.78 -4.83 -17.49
C LEU A 7 3.36 -4.98 -16.03
N GLY A 8 3.99 -5.89 -15.30
CA GLY A 8 3.81 -6.05 -13.85
C GLY A 8 4.96 -5.43 -13.07
N PHE A 9 4.64 -4.59 -12.09
CA PHE A 9 5.58 -4.18 -11.04
C PHE A 9 5.33 -5.03 -9.80
N ASP A 10 6.34 -5.75 -9.35
CA ASP A 10 6.33 -6.59 -8.15
C ASP A 10 7.31 -6.00 -7.13
N PHE A 11 6.77 -5.31 -6.12
CA PHE A 11 7.54 -4.70 -5.05
C PHE A 11 7.54 -5.60 -3.82
N GLY A 12 8.64 -6.29 -3.59
CA GLY A 12 8.89 -6.99 -2.32
C GLY A 12 9.50 -6.06 -1.26
N ALA A 13 9.63 -6.58 -0.04
CA ALA A 13 10.17 -5.81 1.10
C ALA A 13 11.66 -5.44 0.97
N SER A 14 12.43 -6.10 0.11
CA SER A 14 13.87 -5.86 -0.07
C SER A 14 14.28 -5.63 -1.53
N SER A 15 13.41 -5.92 -2.49
CA SER A 15 13.69 -5.72 -3.91
C SER A 15 12.41 -5.54 -4.69
N GLY A 16 12.49 -4.76 -5.77
CA GLY A 16 11.40 -4.60 -6.74
C GLY A 16 11.81 -5.09 -8.11
N ARG A 17 10.81 -5.47 -8.91
CA ARG A 17 10.99 -5.93 -10.29
C ARG A 17 9.92 -5.36 -11.20
N ALA A 18 10.30 -5.10 -12.46
CA ALA A 18 9.36 -4.90 -13.54
C ALA A 18 9.43 -6.10 -14.48
N MET A 19 8.30 -6.75 -14.71
CA MET A 19 8.15 -7.96 -15.51
C MET A 19 7.25 -7.67 -16.70
N LEU A 20 7.72 -7.98 -17.92
CA LEU A 20 6.89 -7.96 -19.12
C LEU A 20 6.33 -9.36 -19.35
N GLY A 21 5.01 -9.48 -19.29
CA GLY A 21 4.28 -10.68 -19.66
C GLY A 21 3.69 -10.53 -21.08
N THR A 22 4.03 -11.45 -21.99
CA THR A 22 3.43 -11.53 -23.32
C THR A 22 2.50 -12.74 -23.39
N LEU A 23 1.21 -12.49 -23.51
CA LEU A 23 0.19 -13.52 -23.67
C LEU A 23 -0.17 -13.66 -25.15
N ALA A 24 0.18 -14.78 -25.76
CA ALA A 24 -0.13 -15.12 -27.14
C ALA A 24 -0.53 -16.60 -27.23
N ASP A 25 -1.56 -16.91 -28.01
CA ASP A 25 -2.04 -18.28 -28.26
C ASP A 25 -2.25 -19.14 -26.98
N GLY A 26 -2.72 -18.49 -25.90
CA GLY A 26 -2.96 -19.14 -24.62
C GLY A 26 -1.70 -19.43 -23.80
N LYS A 27 -0.53 -18.98 -24.25
CA LYS A 27 0.73 -19.09 -23.55
C LYS A 27 1.19 -17.74 -23.03
N LEU A 28 1.67 -17.72 -21.78
CA LEU A 28 2.24 -16.55 -21.14
C LEU A 28 3.76 -16.70 -21.08
N GLU A 29 4.48 -15.79 -21.72
CA GLU A 29 5.93 -15.64 -21.56
C GLU A 29 6.21 -14.45 -20.65
N ILE A 30 7.16 -14.60 -19.71
CA ILE A 30 7.51 -13.58 -18.74
C ILE A 30 8.98 -13.26 -18.85
N ARG A 31 9.31 -11.95 -18.95
CA ARG A 31 10.67 -11.45 -19.01
C ARG A 31 10.90 -10.35 -17.99
N GLU A 32 11.97 -10.43 -17.21
CA GLU A 32 12.41 -9.35 -16.34
C GLU A 32 12.97 -8.20 -17.16
N ILE A 33 12.44 -6.99 -16.95
CA ILE A 33 12.85 -5.76 -17.61
C ILE A 33 13.77 -4.92 -16.72
N HIS A 34 13.46 -4.91 -15.42
CA HIS A 34 14.18 -4.11 -14.46
C HIS A 34 14.13 -4.73 -13.08
N ARG A 35 15.22 -4.64 -12.34
CA ARG A 35 15.33 -5.06 -10.93
C ARG A 35 16.08 -4.00 -10.16
N PHE A 36 15.66 -3.76 -8.93
CA PHE A 36 16.26 -2.76 -8.03
C PHE A 36 16.12 -3.20 -6.58
N SER A 37 16.94 -2.63 -5.70
CA SER A 37 16.76 -2.77 -4.25
C SER A 37 15.63 -1.88 -3.77
N ASN A 38 14.87 -2.36 -2.78
CA ASN A 38 13.77 -1.65 -2.13
C ASN A 38 14.06 -1.56 -0.63
N ASP A 39 15.12 -0.85 -0.29
CA ASP A 39 15.60 -0.73 1.07
C ASP A 39 14.85 0.42 1.77
N PRO A 40 14.20 0.16 2.91
CA PRO A 40 13.62 1.20 3.73
C PRO A 40 14.70 2.04 4.42
N VAL A 41 14.36 3.26 4.82
CA VAL A 41 15.29 4.24 5.35
C VAL A 41 14.88 4.67 6.76
N MET A 42 15.85 4.75 7.68
CA MET A 42 15.62 5.42 8.96
C MET A 42 15.71 6.94 8.75
N LEU A 43 14.61 7.64 8.94
CA LEU A 43 14.52 9.09 8.76
C LEU A 43 13.74 9.73 9.90
N CYS A 44 14.34 10.72 10.57
CA CYS A 44 13.71 11.45 11.68
C CYS A 44 13.14 10.53 12.76
N GLY A 45 13.83 9.44 13.08
CA GLY A 45 13.40 8.48 14.10
C GLY A 45 12.28 7.52 13.68
N ARG A 46 11.92 7.50 12.39
CA ARG A 46 10.95 6.55 11.80
C ARG A 46 11.60 5.71 10.73
N PHE A 47 11.18 4.47 10.65
CA PHE A 47 11.56 3.57 9.58
C PHE A 47 10.55 3.74 8.44
N VAL A 48 10.97 4.27 7.30
CA VAL A 48 10.07 4.70 6.21
C VAL A 48 10.43 4.06 4.88
N TRP A 49 9.46 3.99 3.99
CA TRP A 49 9.65 3.58 2.60
C TRP A 49 10.14 4.76 1.74
N ASP A 50 11.14 4.51 0.91
CA ASP A 50 11.65 5.50 -0.06
C ASP A 50 10.75 5.51 -1.31
N VAL A 51 9.53 6.06 -1.17
CA VAL A 51 8.57 6.20 -2.28
C VAL A 51 9.14 6.98 -3.46
N PRO A 52 9.90 8.07 -3.29
CA PRO A 52 10.56 8.74 -4.41
C PRO A 52 11.45 7.81 -5.22
N ARG A 53 12.21 6.95 -4.57
CA ARG A 53 13.04 5.94 -5.23
C ARG A 53 12.20 4.90 -5.97
N MET A 54 11.11 4.40 -5.37
CA MET A 54 10.20 3.46 -6.04
C MET A 54 9.65 4.05 -7.34
N VAL A 55 9.17 5.29 -7.30
CA VAL A 55 8.67 6.01 -8.50
C VAL A 55 9.77 6.20 -9.53
N TYR A 56 10.97 6.52 -9.12
CA TYR A 56 12.13 6.62 -10.01
C TYR A 56 12.38 5.28 -10.73
N GLU A 57 12.41 4.17 -10.00
CA GLU A 57 12.66 2.85 -10.57
C GLU A 57 11.53 2.39 -11.52
N MET A 58 10.28 2.72 -11.21
CA MET A 58 9.16 2.50 -12.13
C MET A 58 9.38 3.25 -13.45
N LYS A 59 9.78 4.53 -13.38
CA LYS A 59 10.09 5.33 -14.57
C LYS A 59 11.28 4.77 -15.36
N GLN A 60 12.32 4.24 -14.69
CA GLN A 60 13.43 3.56 -15.36
C GLN A 60 12.97 2.31 -16.11
N ALA A 61 12.06 1.52 -15.53
CA ALA A 61 11.49 0.37 -16.21
C ALA A 61 10.67 0.78 -17.44
N LEU A 62 9.82 1.82 -17.30
CA LEU A 62 9.05 2.38 -18.40
C LEU A 62 9.95 2.90 -19.54
N LEU A 63 11.05 3.59 -19.17
CA LEU A 63 12.03 4.05 -20.14
C LEU A 63 12.69 2.88 -20.90
N LYS A 64 13.06 1.80 -20.21
CA LYS A 64 13.60 0.60 -20.85
C LYS A 64 12.62 0.00 -21.85
N ILE A 65 11.33 -0.08 -21.49
CA ILE A 65 10.28 -0.60 -22.38
C ILE A 65 10.06 0.32 -23.60
N SER A 66 10.13 1.64 -23.42
CA SER A 66 9.96 2.58 -24.52
C SER A 66 11.02 2.46 -25.63
N HIS A 67 12.18 1.87 -25.30
CA HIS A 67 13.24 1.54 -26.27
C HIS A 67 13.08 0.16 -26.90
N MET A 68 12.04 -0.59 -26.52
CA MET A 68 11.71 -1.87 -27.12
C MET A 68 10.54 -1.69 -28.08
N ASP A 69 10.50 -2.46 -29.14
CA ASP A 69 9.37 -2.46 -30.08
C ASP A 69 8.19 -3.27 -29.50
N VAL A 70 7.67 -2.80 -28.35
CA VAL A 70 6.58 -3.44 -27.61
C VAL A 70 5.57 -2.38 -27.17
N LYS A 71 4.33 -2.58 -27.57
CA LYS A 71 3.20 -1.81 -27.04
C LYS A 71 2.67 -2.49 -25.79
N VAL A 72 2.75 -1.82 -24.65
CA VAL A 72 2.15 -2.29 -23.39
C VAL A 72 0.65 -2.02 -23.42
N ASP A 73 -0.17 -3.05 -23.18
CA ASP A 73 -1.63 -2.97 -23.18
C ASP A 73 -2.20 -2.66 -21.79
N ALA A 74 -1.52 -3.11 -20.72
CA ALA A 74 -1.91 -2.82 -19.33
C ALA A 74 -0.71 -2.84 -18.39
N ILE A 75 -0.84 -2.12 -17.27
CA ILE A 75 0.12 -2.10 -16.15
C ILE A 75 -0.58 -2.59 -14.89
N GLY A 76 0.07 -3.49 -14.15
CA GLY A 76 -0.32 -3.91 -12.81
C GLY A 76 0.76 -3.62 -11.80
N ILE A 77 0.38 -3.35 -10.56
CA ILE A 77 1.31 -3.09 -9.45
C ILE A 77 0.92 -3.98 -8.29
N ASP A 78 1.86 -4.77 -7.80
CA ASP A 78 1.75 -5.56 -6.58
C ASP A 78 2.80 -5.12 -5.57
N THR A 79 2.42 -5.13 -4.29
CA THR A 79 3.29 -4.78 -3.17
C THR A 79 2.96 -5.64 -1.94
N TRP A 80 3.64 -5.38 -0.82
CA TRP A 80 3.24 -5.89 0.50
C TRP A 80 1.96 -5.20 0.99
N GLY A 81 1.27 -5.81 1.94
CA GLY A 81 0.06 -5.25 2.58
C GLY A 81 0.36 -4.24 3.69
N VAL A 82 -0.68 -3.75 4.30
CA VAL A 82 -0.81 -2.97 5.54
C VAL A 82 -0.26 -1.55 5.53
N ASP A 83 0.75 -1.22 4.72
CA ASP A 83 1.36 0.10 4.66
C ASP A 83 0.63 1.02 3.68
N TYR A 84 0.66 2.31 3.98
CA TYR A 84 -0.13 3.32 3.28
C TYR A 84 0.56 4.68 3.26
N GLY A 85 0.17 5.51 2.31
CA GLY A 85 0.43 6.95 2.31
C GLY A 85 -0.83 7.74 2.60
N LEU A 86 -0.67 8.86 3.31
CA LEU A 86 -1.73 9.83 3.56
C LEU A 86 -1.59 11.02 2.63
N LEU A 87 -2.69 11.46 2.05
CA LEU A 87 -2.74 12.62 1.17
C LEU A 87 -3.62 13.72 1.76
N ASP A 88 -3.20 14.97 1.58
CA ASP A 88 -4.01 16.13 1.91
C ASP A 88 -5.15 16.35 0.88
N LYS A 89 -5.98 17.37 1.12
CA LYS A 89 -7.08 17.77 0.22
C LYS A 89 -6.63 18.16 -1.19
N ASN A 90 -5.36 18.48 -1.39
CA ASN A 90 -4.78 18.87 -2.68
C ASN A 90 -4.06 17.67 -3.36
N GLY A 91 -4.10 16.48 -2.76
CA GLY A 91 -3.39 15.31 -3.23
C GLY A 91 -1.88 15.32 -2.92
N ARG A 92 -1.41 16.11 -1.96
CA ARG A 92 0.00 16.10 -1.55
C ARG A 92 0.23 15.05 -0.50
N LEU A 93 1.32 14.29 -0.65
CA LEU A 93 1.72 13.28 0.33
C LEU A 93 2.14 13.95 1.65
N LEU A 94 1.51 13.53 2.75
CA LEU A 94 1.73 14.03 4.11
C LEU A 94 2.86 13.26 4.81
N GLY A 95 4.05 13.24 4.21
CA GLY A 95 5.18 12.47 4.69
C GLY A 95 5.35 11.14 3.96
N LEU A 96 6.48 10.47 4.20
CA LEU A 96 6.74 9.16 3.63
C LEU A 96 5.96 8.08 4.38
N PRO A 97 5.42 7.06 3.69
CA PRO A 97 4.82 5.90 4.32
C PRO A 97 5.77 5.23 5.31
N VAL A 98 5.28 5.00 6.52
CA VAL A 98 6.06 4.31 7.55
C VAL A 98 6.02 2.81 7.30
N HIS A 99 7.17 2.18 7.43
CA HIS A 99 7.36 0.75 7.22
C HIS A 99 6.67 -0.07 8.31
N TYR A 100 6.07 -1.19 7.97
CA TYR A 100 5.35 -2.08 8.89
C TYR A 100 6.22 -2.65 10.04
N ARG A 101 7.55 -2.58 9.93
CA ARG A 101 8.50 -2.97 10.99
C ARG A 101 8.96 -1.80 11.86
N ASP A 102 8.36 -0.62 11.70
CA ASP A 102 8.61 0.50 12.61
C ASP A 102 8.05 0.17 14.00
N ASP A 103 8.77 0.60 15.03
CA ASP A 103 8.45 0.28 16.42
C ASP A 103 7.22 1.03 16.97
N ARG A 104 6.62 1.96 16.19
CA ARG A 104 5.46 2.76 16.63
C ARG A 104 4.27 1.95 17.10
N THR A 105 4.14 0.70 16.63
CA THR A 105 3.03 -0.18 16.97
C THR A 105 3.28 -1.04 18.21
N VAL A 106 4.46 -0.92 18.82
CA VAL A 106 4.79 -1.65 20.06
C VAL A 106 3.85 -1.23 21.19
N GLY A 107 3.23 -2.19 21.88
CA GLY A 107 2.26 -1.95 22.95
C GLY A 107 0.86 -1.50 22.50
N MET A 108 0.62 -1.33 21.21
CA MET A 108 -0.70 -0.87 20.73
C MET A 108 -1.78 -1.93 20.85
N ARG A 109 -1.43 -3.23 20.83
CA ARG A 109 -2.39 -4.32 21.04
C ARG A 109 -3.08 -4.21 22.40
N GLU A 110 -2.30 -4.03 23.45
CA GLU A 110 -2.79 -3.93 24.82
C GLU A 110 -3.76 -2.76 24.96
N LYS A 111 -3.41 -1.62 24.41
CA LYS A 111 -4.27 -0.42 24.42
C LYS A 111 -5.56 -0.61 23.62
N VAL A 112 -5.50 -1.27 22.45
CA VAL A 112 -6.69 -1.58 21.65
C VAL A 112 -7.59 -2.59 22.38
N ARG A 113 -7.02 -3.54 23.13
CA ARG A 113 -7.79 -4.50 23.93
C ARG A 113 -8.59 -3.86 25.08
N GLU A 114 -8.22 -2.68 25.53
CA GLU A 114 -9.01 -1.89 26.48
C GLU A 114 -10.33 -1.40 25.85
N ILE A 115 -10.39 -1.32 24.50
CA ILE A 115 -11.55 -0.84 23.74
C ILE A 115 -12.35 -2.01 23.13
N ILE A 116 -11.66 -3.00 22.57
CA ILE A 116 -12.26 -4.12 21.87
C ILE A 116 -11.41 -5.39 22.06
N SER A 117 -12.04 -6.53 22.33
CA SER A 117 -11.31 -7.80 22.43
C SER A 117 -10.77 -8.27 21.08
N ASP A 118 -9.67 -9.06 21.08
CA ASP A 118 -9.15 -9.66 19.85
C ASP A 118 -10.19 -10.54 19.16
N ALA A 119 -11.03 -11.25 19.93
CA ALA A 119 -12.08 -12.11 19.40
C ALA A 119 -13.17 -11.31 18.67
N ASP A 120 -13.62 -10.20 19.27
CA ASP A 120 -14.60 -9.32 18.64
C ASP A 120 -14.01 -8.61 17.41
N LEU A 121 -12.76 -8.18 17.50
CA LEU A 121 -12.08 -7.57 16.36
C LEU A 121 -11.94 -8.57 15.21
N PHE A 122 -11.54 -9.82 15.49
CA PHE A 122 -11.50 -10.89 14.49
C PHE A 122 -12.88 -11.19 13.91
N ALA A 123 -13.90 -11.34 14.74
CA ALA A 123 -15.27 -11.58 14.28
C ALA A 123 -15.79 -10.46 13.36
N ARG A 124 -15.34 -9.23 13.59
CA ARG A 124 -15.73 -8.07 12.78
C ARG A 124 -14.96 -7.95 11.47
N THR A 125 -13.68 -8.30 11.44
CA THR A 125 -12.79 -8.00 10.31
C THR A 125 -12.31 -9.24 9.54
N GLY A 126 -12.46 -10.42 10.15
CA GLY A 126 -11.97 -11.69 9.58
C GLY A 126 -10.43 -11.82 9.59
N LEU A 127 -9.73 -10.86 10.19
CA LEU A 127 -8.26 -10.80 10.17
C LEU A 127 -7.68 -11.01 11.57
N ALA A 128 -6.74 -11.94 11.69
CA ALA A 128 -6.02 -12.18 12.93
C ALA A 128 -5.10 -10.99 13.28
N TYR A 129 -4.81 -10.86 14.57
CA TYR A 129 -3.86 -9.87 15.05
C TYR A 129 -2.48 -10.08 14.43
N ASN A 130 -1.94 -8.98 13.89
CA ASN A 130 -0.52 -8.76 13.66
C ASN A 130 -0.19 -7.33 14.08
N SER A 131 0.95 -7.11 14.72
CA SER A 131 1.34 -5.79 15.23
C SER A 131 1.40 -4.73 14.13
N PHE A 132 1.64 -5.14 12.90
CA PHE A 132 1.78 -4.29 11.72
C PHE A 132 0.47 -4.01 10.98
N ASN A 133 -0.69 -4.58 11.36
CA ASN A 133 -1.94 -4.28 10.67
C ASN A 133 -2.22 -2.77 10.70
N THR A 134 -2.79 -2.25 9.63
CA THR A 134 -3.03 -0.79 9.43
C THR A 134 -3.79 -0.17 10.60
N LEU A 135 -4.74 -0.90 11.19
CA LEU A 135 -5.48 -0.47 12.38
C LEU A 135 -4.53 -0.03 13.51
N TYR A 136 -3.52 -0.85 13.85
CA TYR A 136 -2.57 -0.53 14.92
C TYR A 136 -1.64 0.61 14.54
N GLN A 137 -1.29 0.74 13.27
CA GLN A 137 -0.47 1.84 12.77
C GLN A 137 -1.22 3.18 12.89
N LEU A 138 -2.50 3.24 12.49
CA LEU A 138 -3.34 4.43 12.63
C LEU A 138 -3.60 4.76 14.10
N TYR A 139 -3.83 3.73 14.92
CA TYR A 139 -4.03 3.90 16.35
C TYR A 139 -2.76 4.46 17.04
N ALA A 140 -1.57 4.01 16.64
CA ALA A 140 -0.30 4.55 17.13
C ALA A 140 -0.17 6.04 16.79
N MET A 141 -0.42 6.44 15.55
CA MET A 141 -0.42 7.85 15.13
C MET A 141 -1.39 8.68 15.99
N ARG A 142 -2.57 8.14 16.27
CA ARG A 142 -3.55 8.81 17.13
C ARG A 142 -3.03 8.98 18.56
N GLN A 143 -2.42 7.95 19.14
CA GLN A 143 -1.85 8.00 20.49
C GLN A 143 -0.67 8.97 20.60
N GLU A 144 0.08 9.15 19.53
CA GLU A 144 1.20 10.11 19.44
C GLU A 144 0.72 11.55 19.19
N GLY A 145 -0.56 11.75 18.89
CA GLY A 145 -1.10 13.06 18.53
C GLY A 145 -0.56 13.55 17.18
N ASP A 146 -0.32 12.64 16.23
CA ASP A 146 0.23 12.98 14.92
C ASP A 146 -0.75 13.86 14.14
N PRO A 147 -0.39 15.12 13.84
CA PRO A 147 -1.29 16.06 13.17
C PRO A 147 -1.60 15.68 11.72
N THR A 148 -0.85 14.76 11.12
CA THR A 148 -1.09 14.31 9.75
C THR A 148 -2.44 13.61 9.60
N LEU A 149 -2.96 12.96 10.67
CA LEU A 149 -4.29 12.36 10.66
C LEU A 149 -5.41 13.38 10.44
N ASP A 150 -5.28 14.57 11.03
CA ASP A 150 -6.29 15.63 10.89
C ASP A 150 -6.21 16.32 9.52
N LEU A 151 -5.03 16.34 8.90
CA LEU A 151 -4.79 16.90 7.58
C LEU A 151 -5.12 15.92 6.45
N ALA A 152 -5.16 14.63 6.76
CA ALA A 152 -5.37 13.59 5.77
C ALA A 152 -6.79 13.64 5.18
N ARG A 153 -6.87 13.60 3.86
CA ARG A 153 -8.12 13.46 3.11
C ARG A 153 -8.29 12.05 2.56
N ASP A 154 -7.21 11.46 2.08
CA ASP A 154 -7.20 10.14 1.48
C ASP A 154 -6.10 9.28 2.11
N LEU A 155 -6.39 8.00 2.27
CA LEU A 155 -5.44 6.94 2.58
C LEU A 155 -5.35 6.03 1.37
N LEU A 156 -4.13 5.86 0.83
CA LEU A 156 -3.88 4.94 -0.27
C LEU A 156 -2.87 3.88 0.20
N PHE A 157 -3.22 2.61 0.04
CA PHE A 157 -2.26 1.52 0.26
C PHE A 157 -1.12 1.58 -0.74
N MET A 158 0.00 0.95 -0.45
CA MET A 158 1.20 1.10 -1.26
C MET A 158 0.98 0.87 -2.76
N PRO A 159 0.28 -0.19 -3.24
CA PRO A 159 0.06 -0.36 -4.68
C PRO A 159 -0.85 0.73 -5.26
N ASP A 160 -1.87 1.15 -4.49
CA ASP A 160 -2.80 2.21 -4.89
C ASP A 160 -2.09 3.58 -4.94
N LEU A 161 -1.19 3.84 -3.97
CA LEU A 161 -0.36 5.05 -3.94
C LEU A 161 0.57 5.13 -5.16
N LEU A 162 1.25 4.03 -5.48
CA LEU A 162 2.15 3.97 -6.62
C LEU A 162 1.38 4.08 -7.95
N ALA A 163 0.20 3.47 -8.04
CA ALA A 163 -0.68 3.60 -9.20
C ALA A 163 -1.13 5.06 -9.37
N TRP A 164 -1.57 5.70 -8.28
CA TRP A 164 -1.94 7.11 -8.31
C TRP A 164 -0.78 8.03 -8.71
N LEU A 165 0.43 7.79 -8.20
CA LEU A 165 1.62 8.57 -8.57
C LEU A 165 2.01 8.45 -10.05
N LEU A 166 1.60 7.36 -10.72
CA LEU A 166 1.80 7.17 -12.16
C LEU A 166 0.66 7.77 -13.00
N THR A 167 -0.58 7.67 -12.54
CA THR A 167 -1.77 7.91 -13.38
C THR A 167 -2.50 9.21 -13.00
N GLY A 168 -2.36 9.68 -11.77
CA GLY A 168 -3.19 10.75 -11.20
C GLY A 168 -4.59 10.28 -10.74
N GLU A 169 -4.96 9.01 -10.98
CA GLU A 169 -6.25 8.46 -10.61
C GLU A 169 -6.17 7.74 -9.26
N LYS A 170 -7.11 8.07 -8.35
CA LYS A 170 -7.21 7.44 -7.03
C LYS A 170 -8.16 6.27 -7.08
N GLY A 171 -7.73 5.16 -6.52
CA GLY A 171 -8.54 3.97 -6.32
C GLY A 171 -8.10 3.24 -5.06
N THR A 172 -8.92 2.34 -4.55
CA THR A 172 -8.55 1.41 -3.49
C THR A 172 -8.89 0.01 -3.94
N GLU A 173 -7.88 -0.82 -4.12
CA GLU A 173 -8.07 -2.20 -4.50
C GLU A 173 -8.47 -3.00 -3.25
N TYR A 174 -9.47 -3.88 -3.41
CA TYR A 174 -10.10 -4.59 -2.31
C TYR A 174 -9.15 -5.57 -1.59
N THR A 175 -8.33 -6.32 -2.32
CA THR A 175 -7.50 -7.36 -1.72
C THR A 175 -6.39 -6.75 -0.85
N ILE A 176 -5.79 -5.63 -1.27
CA ILE A 176 -4.82 -4.93 -0.45
C ILE A 176 -5.49 -4.26 0.75
N ALA A 177 -6.66 -3.64 0.57
CA ALA A 177 -7.43 -3.03 1.64
C ALA A 177 -7.86 -4.05 2.71
N SER A 178 -8.09 -5.31 2.33
CA SER A 178 -8.45 -6.39 3.27
C SER A 178 -7.36 -6.67 4.31
N THR A 179 -6.10 -6.33 4.03
CA THR A 179 -4.98 -6.50 4.97
C THR A 179 -5.00 -5.51 6.13
N SER A 180 -5.82 -4.47 6.05
CA SER A 180 -5.84 -3.35 6.99
C SER A 180 -6.40 -3.66 8.37
N GLN A 181 -7.27 -4.68 8.47
CA GLN A 181 -8.12 -4.94 9.64
C GLN A 181 -9.20 -3.86 9.85
N LEU A 182 -9.59 -3.14 8.77
CA LEU A 182 -10.58 -2.06 8.79
C LEU A 182 -11.81 -2.34 7.91
N LEU A 183 -11.79 -3.44 7.14
CA LEU A 183 -12.90 -3.82 6.27
C LEU A 183 -13.85 -4.81 6.95
N ASN A 184 -15.12 -4.71 6.57
CA ASN A 184 -16.10 -5.75 6.86
C ASN A 184 -16.01 -6.83 5.77
N PRO A 185 -15.65 -8.09 6.10
CA PRO A 185 -15.44 -9.15 5.12
C PRO A 185 -16.72 -9.57 4.39
N TYR A 186 -17.89 -9.34 5.00
CA TYR A 186 -19.19 -9.72 4.42
C TYR A 186 -19.70 -8.66 3.44
N THR A 187 -19.66 -7.39 3.83
CA THR A 187 -20.13 -6.29 2.98
C THR A 187 -19.08 -5.78 2.01
N ARG A 188 -17.82 -6.15 2.22
CA ARG A 188 -16.64 -5.68 1.47
C ARG A 188 -16.48 -4.16 1.46
N ASN A 189 -17.01 -3.49 2.47
CA ASN A 189 -16.95 -2.06 2.63
C ASN A 189 -16.18 -1.69 3.91
N TRP A 190 -15.71 -0.45 3.97
CA TRP A 190 -15.19 0.14 5.19
C TRP A 190 -16.26 0.13 6.28
N ARG A 191 -15.90 -0.17 7.51
CA ARG A 191 -16.84 -0.11 8.62
C ARG A 191 -17.16 1.35 8.94
N SER A 192 -18.45 1.69 8.91
CA SER A 192 -18.92 3.05 9.17
C SER A 192 -18.67 3.52 10.60
N GLU A 193 -18.60 2.59 11.55
CA GLU A 193 -18.29 2.85 12.95
C GLU A 193 -16.82 3.29 13.14
N GLU A 194 -15.92 2.78 12.30
CA GLU A 194 -14.49 3.10 12.32
C GLU A 194 -14.19 4.39 11.53
N ARG A 195 -15.08 4.82 10.62
CA ARG A 195 -15.05 6.15 10.02
C ARG A 195 -15.27 7.26 11.05
N ARG A 196 -15.94 6.97 12.17
CA ARG A 196 -16.13 7.92 13.28
C ARG A 196 -14.88 8.07 14.13
N VAL A 197 -14.08 7.03 14.32
CA VAL A 197 -12.80 7.09 15.05
C VAL A 197 -11.83 8.11 14.43
N GLY A 198 -11.94 8.38 13.13
CA GLY A 198 -11.19 9.44 12.45
C GLY A 198 -11.87 10.82 12.43
N LYS A 199 -13.14 10.95 12.92
CA LYS A 199 -13.87 12.22 12.92
C LYS A 199 -14.28 12.75 14.30
N GLU A 200 -14.32 11.89 15.31
CA GLU A 200 -14.66 12.27 16.69
C GLU A 200 -13.45 12.18 17.63
N CYS A 201 -12.29 12.05 17.06
CA CYS A 201 -11.05 12.17 17.80
C CYS A 201 -10.29 13.36 17.31
#